data_ac510939bcb49307fb16d076a4b4b343
#
_entry.id   ac510939bcb49307fb16d076a4b4b343
#
_cell.length_a   1.000
_cell.length_b   1.000
_cell.length_c   1.000
_cell.angle_alpha   90.00
_cell.angle_beta   90.00
_cell.angle_gamma   90.00
#
_symmetry.space_group_name_H-M   'P 1'
#
loop_
_entity.id
_entity.type
_entity.pdbx_description
1 polymer ?
#
loop_
_entity_poly.entity_id
_entity_poly.type
_entity_poly.pdbx_seq_one_letter_code
_entity_poly.pdbx_strand_id
1 'polypeptide(L)'
;MRARGFTLIELLVAVAVMAMLAVLSWGAIDGMQRTQQVTQVRADELLRLQSALGQWVADLDAVEVTDELPALNFDGRVLRLTRRDSGDTARDSLGLRVVAWGRNSTTGQWARWQSPPLRQREDLARAWQRAAQWGEQGALVRRASVVSGNGGDVASDDSVLALMPVGQWQLFFHRGETWGNPLSAVGNESTGGQVTTPLPNGVRLLLTLPEGQVMAGTLVRDWVRPTLEAGQ
;
A
#
# COMPACT_ATOMS: atom_id res chain seq x y z
N MET A 1 -6.01 4.40 -80.30
CA MET A 1 -5.49 4.03 -79.03
C MET A 1 -6.07 2.68 -78.65
N ARG A 2 -5.27 1.60 -78.51
CA ARG A 2 -5.73 0.27 -78.07
C ARG A 2 -5.81 0.22 -76.57
N ALA A 3 -6.99 0.16 -76.00
CA ALA A 3 -7.16 -0.12 -74.58
C ALA A 3 -6.66 -1.54 -74.29
N ARG A 4 -5.62 -1.69 -73.48
CA ARG A 4 -5.16 -2.98 -72.94
C ARG A 4 -6.13 -3.37 -71.82
N GLY A 5 -6.83 -4.47 -72.02
CA GLY A 5 -7.66 -5.05 -70.96
C GLY A 5 -6.81 -5.77 -69.91
N PHE A 6 -7.25 -5.73 -68.65
CA PHE A 6 -6.62 -6.45 -67.52
C PHE A 6 -6.78 -7.98 -67.72
N THR A 7 -5.72 -8.74 -67.47
CA THR A 7 -5.77 -10.18 -67.52
C THR A 7 -6.27 -10.73 -66.16
N LEU A 8 -6.95 -11.85 -66.17
CA LEU A 8 -7.48 -12.48 -64.97
C LEU A 8 -6.37 -12.88 -63.98
N ILE A 9 -5.19 -13.24 -64.50
CA ILE A 9 -4.02 -13.59 -63.70
C ILE A 9 -3.43 -12.37 -62.99
N GLU A 10 -3.46 -11.22 -63.62
CA GLU A 10 -2.97 -9.95 -63.03
C GLU A 10 -3.84 -9.53 -61.81
N LEU A 11 -5.14 -9.74 -61.94
CA LEU A 11 -6.07 -9.50 -60.84
C LEU A 11 -5.89 -10.51 -59.69
N LEU A 12 -5.66 -11.80 -60.01
CA LEU A 12 -5.39 -12.82 -59.00
C LEU A 12 -4.11 -12.55 -58.21
N VAL A 13 -3.02 -12.15 -58.92
CA VAL A 13 -1.77 -11.82 -58.27
C VAL A 13 -1.90 -10.56 -57.41
N ALA A 14 -2.63 -9.56 -57.87
CA ALA A 14 -2.85 -8.33 -57.10
C ALA A 14 -3.61 -8.62 -55.78
N VAL A 15 -4.67 -9.46 -55.82
CA VAL A 15 -5.44 -9.86 -54.63
C VAL A 15 -4.56 -10.68 -53.71
N ALA A 16 -3.75 -11.62 -54.24
CA ALA A 16 -2.84 -12.42 -53.40
C ALA A 16 -1.80 -11.54 -52.67
N VAL A 17 -1.22 -10.54 -53.35
CA VAL A 17 -0.27 -9.58 -52.71
C VAL A 17 -0.98 -8.74 -51.68
N MET A 18 -2.18 -8.24 -51.94
CA MET A 18 -2.97 -7.48 -50.96
C MET A 18 -3.33 -8.36 -49.75
N ALA A 19 -3.66 -9.61 -49.91
CA ALA A 19 -3.96 -10.55 -48.83
C ALA A 19 -2.68 -10.76 -47.95
N MET A 20 -1.51 -10.97 -48.56
CA MET A 20 -0.26 -11.08 -47.83
C MET A 20 0.07 -9.83 -47.02
N LEU A 21 -0.10 -8.65 -47.61
CA LEU A 21 0.14 -7.36 -46.94
C LEU A 21 -0.82 -7.18 -45.77
N ALA A 22 -2.10 -7.57 -45.95
CA ALA A 22 -3.10 -7.49 -44.87
C ALA A 22 -2.72 -8.40 -43.68
N VAL A 23 -2.28 -9.62 -43.92
CA VAL A 23 -1.84 -10.57 -42.87
C VAL A 23 -0.60 -10.05 -42.13
N LEU A 24 0.38 -9.52 -42.87
CA LEU A 24 1.58 -8.94 -42.25
C LEU A 24 1.27 -7.71 -41.42
N SER A 25 0.38 -6.84 -41.90
CA SER A 25 -0.08 -5.66 -41.16
C SER A 25 -0.83 -6.04 -39.89
N TRP A 26 -1.69 -7.05 -39.95
CA TRP A 26 -2.40 -7.57 -38.79
C TRP A 26 -1.45 -8.12 -37.73
N GLY A 27 -0.46 -8.92 -38.12
CA GLY A 27 0.55 -9.45 -37.22
C GLY A 27 1.39 -8.36 -36.54
N ALA A 28 1.70 -7.28 -37.23
CA ALA A 28 2.42 -6.14 -36.67
C ALA A 28 1.59 -5.42 -35.60
N ILE A 29 0.28 -5.23 -35.85
CA ILE A 29 -0.64 -4.58 -34.91
C ILE A 29 -0.83 -5.46 -33.66
N ASP A 30 -1.03 -6.77 -33.82
CA ASP A 30 -1.17 -7.70 -32.69
C ASP A 30 0.09 -7.73 -31.81
N GLY A 31 1.28 -7.75 -32.42
CA GLY A 31 2.54 -7.65 -31.68
C GLY A 31 2.69 -6.34 -30.89
N MET A 32 2.27 -5.22 -31.48
CA MET A 32 2.29 -3.92 -30.78
C MET A 32 1.33 -3.89 -29.60
N GLN A 33 0.12 -4.42 -29.75
CA GLN A 33 -0.88 -4.50 -28.68
C GLN A 33 -0.37 -5.34 -27.50
N ARG A 34 0.23 -6.49 -27.75
CA ARG A 34 0.81 -7.34 -26.69
C ARG A 34 1.94 -6.60 -25.94
N THR A 35 2.80 -5.91 -26.65
CA THR A 35 3.88 -5.13 -26.05
C THR A 35 3.32 -4.00 -25.18
N GLN A 36 2.29 -3.31 -25.66
CA GLN A 36 1.60 -2.26 -24.89
C GLN A 36 0.98 -2.82 -23.62
N GLN A 37 0.27 -3.96 -23.67
CA GLN A 37 -0.32 -4.60 -22.49
C GLN A 37 0.73 -4.95 -21.44
N VAL A 38 1.84 -5.57 -21.83
CA VAL A 38 2.93 -5.90 -20.91
C VAL A 38 3.51 -4.65 -20.26
N THR A 39 3.72 -3.60 -21.05
CA THR A 39 4.24 -2.33 -20.55
C THR A 39 3.27 -1.65 -19.59
N GLN A 40 1.96 -1.68 -19.90
CA GLN A 40 0.92 -1.13 -19.05
C GLN A 40 0.85 -1.85 -17.69
N VAL A 41 0.83 -3.17 -17.68
CA VAL A 41 0.81 -3.96 -16.43
C VAL A 41 2.01 -3.62 -15.55
N ARG A 42 3.20 -3.51 -16.17
CA ARG A 42 4.41 -3.11 -15.44
C ARG A 42 4.34 -1.70 -14.87
N ALA A 43 3.82 -0.76 -15.66
CA ALA A 43 3.64 0.61 -15.20
C ALA A 43 2.66 0.68 -14.02
N ASP A 44 1.56 -0.05 -14.08
CA ASP A 44 0.55 -0.10 -13.02
C ASP A 44 1.09 -0.71 -11.73
N GLU A 45 1.93 -1.75 -11.80
CA GLU A 45 2.60 -2.32 -10.63
C GLU A 45 3.56 -1.33 -9.96
N LEU A 46 4.36 -0.60 -10.75
CA LEU A 46 5.24 0.44 -10.23
C LEU A 46 4.47 1.58 -9.56
N LEU A 47 3.37 2.03 -10.18
CA LEU A 47 2.52 3.07 -9.61
C LEU A 47 1.88 2.63 -8.29
N ARG A 48 1.44 1.37 -8.18
CA ARG A 48 0.92 0.80 -6.93
C ARG A 48 1.99 0.79 -5.84
N LEU A 49 3.21 0.36 -6.16
CA LEU A 49 4.32 0.36 -5.22
C LEU A 49 4.64 1.79 -4.75
N GLN A 50 4.77 2.74 -5.68
CA GLN A 50 5.05 4.14 -5.35
C GLN A 50 3.94 4.75 -4.49
N SER A 51 2.68 4.49 -4.82
CA SER A 51 1.52 4.95 -4.06
C SER A 51 1.51 4.36 -2.64
N ALA A 52 1.78 3.05 -2.52
CA ALA A 52 1.85 2.39 -1.22
C ALA A 52 2.97 2.95 -0.34
N LEU A 53 4.17 3.15 -0.91
CA LEU A 53 5.30 3.74 -0.19
C LEU A 53 5.07 5.22 0.14
N GLY A 54 4.41 5.97 -0.74
CA GLY A 54 4.00 7.35 -0.48
C GLY A 54 3.01 7.43 0.69
N GLN A 55 2.02 6.55 0.72
CA GLN A 55 1.05 6.46 1.81
C GLN A 55 1.72 6.05 3.14
N TRP A 56 2.69 5.12 3.09
CA TRP A 56 3.50 4.74 4.25
C TRP A 56 4.22 5.95 4.86
N VAL A 57 4.91 6.73 4.04
CA VAL A 57 5.61 7.94 4.48
C VAL A 57 4.62 8.97 5.02
N ALA A 58 3.52 9.21 4.33
CA ALA A 58 2.50 10.17 4.75
C ALA A 58 1.85 9.79 6.10
N ASP A 59 1.68 8.49 6.38
CA ASP A 59 1.18 8.04 7.67
C ASP A 59 2.20 8.29 8.79
N LEU A 60 3.49 8.07 8.53
CA LEU A 60 4.57 8.32 9.50
C LEU A 60 4.80 9.82 9.74
N ASP A 61 4.70 10.65 8.70
CA ASP A 61 4.83 12.11 8.83
C ASP A 61 3.70 12.73 9.66
N ALA A 62 2.52 12.09 9.62
CA ALA A 62 1.34 12.54 10.35
C ALA A 62 1.20 11.93 11.76
N VAL A 63 2.20 11.17 12.24
CA VAL A 63 2.15 10.55 13.57
C VAL A 63 1.95 11.63 14.65
N GLU A 64 0.97 11.36 15.50
CA GLU A 64 0.62 12.23 16.63
C GLU A 64 0.90 11.52 17.97
N VAL A 65 1.59 12.21 18.85
CA VAL A 65 1.86 11.72 20.21
C VAL A 65 0.68 12.04 21.09
N THR A 66 0.15 11.04 21.77
CA THR A 66 -0.92 11.19 22.76
C THR A 66 -0.42 10.72 24.13
N ASP A 67 -0.97 11.26 25.19
CA ASP A 67 -0.58 10.89 26.57
C ASP A 67 -1.10 9.51 26.98
N GLU A 68 -2.06 8.96 26.27
CA GLU A 68 -2.80 7.77 26.66
C GLU A 68 -2.22 6.47 26.08
N LEU A 69 -1.67 6.53 24.87
CA LEU A 69 -1.16 5.37 24.14
C LEU A 69 0.14 5.70 23.40
N PRO A 70 0.98 4.70 23.13
CA PRO A 70 2.16 4.89 22.29
C PRO A 70 1.76 5.46 20.93
N ALA A 71 2.47 6.49 20.45
CA ALA A 71 2.20 7.07 19.14
C ALA A 71 2.46 6.07 17.99
N LEU A 72 3.42 5.17 18.19
CA LEU A 72 3.84 4.13 17.25
C LEU A 72 4.17 2.85 18.02
N ASN A 73 3.67 1.71 17.56
CA ASN A 73 3.98 0.39 18.15
C ASN A 73 4.02 -0.69 17.07
N PHE A 74 5.01 -1.56 17.16
CA PHE A 74 5.13 -2.75 16.31
C PHE A 74 5.20 -4.00 17.19
N ASP A 75 4.33 -4.97 16.93
CA ASP A 75 4.22 -6.22 17.70
C ASP A 75 4.89 -7.43 17.00
N GLY A 76 5.68 -7.18 15.95
CA GLY A 76 6.30 -8.21 15.12
C GLY A 76 5.47 -8.60 13.89
N ARG A 77 4.21 -8.21 13.83
CA ARG A 77 3.27 -8.51 12.73
C ARG A 77 2.63 -7.25 12.15
N VAL A 78 2.23 -6.34 13.03
CA VAL A 78 1.49 -5.13 12.68
C VAL A 78 2.16 -3.92 13.28
N LEU A 79 2.41 -2.92 12.44
CA LEU A 79 2.73 -1.59 12.88
C LEU A 79 1.43 -0.82 13.09
N ARG A 80 1.22 -0.31 14.29
CA ARG A 80 0.09 0.55 14.67
C ARG A 80 0.59 1.93 14.97
N LEU A 81 -0.14 2.93 14.54
CA LEU A 81 0.16 4.32 14.83
C LEU A 81 -1.10 5.16 14.96
N THR A 82 -1.02 6.19 15.79
CA THR A 82 -2.01 7.27 15.85
C THR A 82 -1.53 8.39 14.95
N ARG A 83 -2.38 8.85 14.04
CA ARG A 83 -2.05 9.93 13.13
C ARG A 83 -3.08 11.05 13.17
N ARG A 84 -2.63 12.25 12.81
CA ARG A 84 -3.52 13.37 12.58
C ARG A 84 -4.35 13.13 11.31
N ASP A 85 -5.65 13.38 11.41
CA ASP A 85 -6.56 13.37 10.27
C ASP A 85 -6.56 14.75 9.60
N SER A 86 -6.31 14.77 8.30
CA SER A 86 -6.24 16.00 7.50
C SER A 86 -7.52 16.28 6.72
N GLY A 87 -8.61 15.52 6.97
CA GLY A 87 -9.86 15.66 6.24
C GLY A 87 -10.82 16.73 6.80
N ASP A 88 -11.79 17.10 6.00
CA ASP A 88 -12.91 18.01 6.39
C ASP A 88 -13.78 17.44 7.53
N THR A 89 -13.64 16.15 7.81
CA THR A 89 -14.28 15.43 8.92
C THR A 89 -13.70 15.80 10.30
N ALA A 90 -12.61 16.61 10.34
CA ALA A 90 -11.97 17.03 11.58
C ALA A 90 -12.85 17.95 12.45
N ARG A 91 -13.90 18.56 11.88
CA ARG A 91 -14.76 19.51 12.64
C ARG A 91 -15.61 18.85 13.72
N ASP A 92 -15.99 17.57 13.52
CA ASP A 92 -16.83 16.79 14.44
C ASP A 92 -16.04 15.62 15.08
N SER A 93 -14.70 15.64 15.02
CA SER A 93 -13.83 14.58 15.53
C SER A 93 -12.64 15.17 16.28
N LEU A 94 -11.89 14.31 16.99
CA LEU A 94 -10.63 14.69 17.63
C LEU A 94 -9.52 15.04 16.63
N GLY A 95 -9.78 14.95 15.33
CA GLY A 95 -8.77 15.12 14.28
C GLY A 95 -7.72 14.00 14.28
N LEU A 96 -8.05 12.83 14.85
CA LEU A 96 -7.17 11.69 14.98
C LEU A 96 -7.76 10.44 14.32
N ARG A 97 -6.88 9.58 13.82
CA ARG A 97 -7.19 8.21 13.35
C ARG A 97 -6.12 7.24 13.79
N VAL A 98 -6.50 5.99 13.97
CA VAL A 98 -5.55 4.89 14.10
C VAL A 98 -5.35 4.23 12.75
N VAL A 99 -4.08 4.01 12.41
CA VAL A 99 -3.69 3.28 11.19
C VAL A 99 -2.87 2.07 11.60
N ALA A 100 -3.05 0.98 10.86
CA ALA A 100 -2.25 -0.22 11.02
C ALA A 100 -1.74 -0.70 9.66
N TRP A 101 -0.48 -1.14 9.65
CA TRP A 101 0.18 -1.72 8.51
C TRP A 101 0.61 -3.15 8.82
N GLY A 102 0.35 -4.06 7.92
CA GLY A 102 0.70 -5.45 8.13
C GLY A 102 0.68 -6.27 6.84
N ARG A 103 1.22 -7.47 6.93
CA ARG A 103 1.12 -8.46 5.87
C ARG A 103 0.04 -9.46 6.22
N ASN A 104 -0.93 -9.62 5.35
CA ASN A 104 -1.92 -10.68 5.49
C ASN A 104 -1.23 -12.04 5.30
N SER A 105 -1.26 -12.89 6.31
CA SER A 105 -0.60 -14.21 6.29
C SER A 105 -1.23 -15.17 5.28
N THR A 106 -2.53 -15.03 5.01
CA THR A 106 -3.27 -15.92 4.10
C THR A 106 -3.07 -15.53 2.63
N THR A 107 -3.16 -14.24 2.33
CA THR A 107 -3.08 -13.75 0.93
C THR A 107 -1.69 -13.27 0.54
N GLY A 108 -0.79 -13.10 1.50
CA GLY A 108 0.52 -12.52 1.26
C GLY A 108 0.51 -11.03 0.89
N GLN A 109 -0.64 -10.37 0.98
CA GLN A 109 -0.77 -8.96 0.63
C GLN A 109 -0.26 -8.06 1.75
N TRP A 110 0.55 -7.08 1.42
CA TRP A 110 0.80 -5.94 2.29
C TRP A 110 -0.44 -5.06 2.29
N ALA A 111 -0.92 -4.72 3.47
CA ALA A 111 -2.21 -4.07 3.62
C ALA A 111 -2.15 -2.97 4.67
N ARG A 112 -3.01 -1.98 4.48
CA ARG A 112 -3.23 -0.85 5.37
C ARG A 112 -4.67 -0.89 5.90
N TRP A 113 -4.80 -0.86 7.20
CA TRP A 113 -6.07 -0.70 7.90
C TRP A 113 -6.16 0.72 8.47
N GLN A 114 -7.34 1.27 8.52
CA GLN A 114 -7.60 2.59 9.07
C GLN A 114 -8.92 2.61 9.81
N SER A 115 -8.92 3.23 11.00
CA SER A 115 -10.15 3.49 11.75
C SER A 115 -10.97 4.62 11.13
N PRO A 116 -12.26 4.73 11.46
CA PRO A 116 -13.01 5.96 11.23
C PRO A 116 -12.39 7.13 12.03
N PRO A 117 -12.80 8.38 11.76
CA PRO A 117 -12.40 9.53 12.56
C PRO A 117 -12.81 9.30 14.02
N LEU A 118 -11.87 9.52 14.95
CA LEU A 118 -12.14 9.34 16.37
C LEU A 118 -12.90 10.56 16.90
N ARG A 119 -13.98 10.31 17.62
CA ARG A 119 -14.82 11.38 18.17
C ARG A 119 -14.60 11.61 19.66
N GLN A 120 -14.23 10.57 20.37
CA GLN A 120 -14.00 10.57 21.81
C GLN A 120 -12.68 9.90 22.16
N ARG A 121 -12.13 10.18 23.32
CA ARG A 121 -10.86 9.57 23.76
C ARG A 121 -10.95 8.07 23.90
N GLU A 122 -12.08 7.55 24.35
CA GLU A 122 -12.31 6.11 24.49
C GLU A 122 -12.30 5.38 23.14
N ASP A 123 -12.58 6.11 22.03
CA ASP A 123 -12.50 5.56 20.69
C ASP A 123 -11.06 5.21 20.30
N LEU A 124 -10.08 5.94 20.82
CA LEU A 124 -8.66 5.71 20.55
C LEU A 124 -8.24 4.31 21.04
N ALA A 125 -8.53 3.98 22.30
CA ALA A 125 -8.19 2.67 22.86
C ALA A 125 -8.91 1.54 22.11
N ARG A 126 -10.19 1.72 21.78
CA ARG A 126 -10.95 0.75 20.96
C ARG A 126 -10.39 0.56 19.57
N ALA A 127 -9.98 1.63 18.93
CA ALA A 127 -9.34 1.58 17.58
C ALA A 127 -7.99 0.85 17.62
N TRP A 128 -7.18 1.09 18.65
CA TRP A 128 -5.93 0.36 18.86
C TRP A 128 -6.13 -1.13 19.07
N GLN A 129 -7.14 -1.54 19.83
CA GLN A 129 -7.49 -2.95 20.02
C GLN A 129 -7.97 -3.57 18.70
N ARG A 130 -8.82 -2.89 17.93
CA ARG A 130 -9.27 -3.37 16.62
C ARG A 130 -8.09 -3.53 15.65
N ALA A 131 -7.16 -2.59 15.64
CA ALA A 131 -5.94 -2.67 14.84
C ALA A 131 -5.07 -3.88 15.21
N ALA A 132 -4.95 -4.22 16.51
CA ALA A 132 -4.27 -5.42 16.97
C ALA A 132 -5.00 -6.69 16.52
N GLN A 133 -6.30 -6.77 16.74
CA GLN A 133 -7.13 -7.92 16.31
C GLN A 133 -7.08 -8.12 14.79
N TRP A 134 -7.07 -7.04 14.02
CA TRP A 134 -6.91 -7.11 12.57
C TRP A 134 -5.59 -7.79 12.19
N GLY A 135 -4.51 -7.51 12.90
CA GLY A 135 -3.21 -8.16 12.69
C GLY A 135 -3.18 -9.63 13.09
N GLU A 136 -3.85 -9.99 14.18
CA GLU A 136 -3.91 -11.37 14.70
C GLU A 136 -4.74 -12.29 13.81
N GLN A 137 -5.87 -11.81 13.31
CA GLN A 137 -6.80 -12.60 12.49
C GLN A 137 -6.30 -12.86 11.07
N GLY A 138 -5.07 -12.43 10.73
CA GLY A 138 -4.51 -12.58 9.40
C GLY A 138 -5.35 -11.87 8.36
N ALA A 139 -5.94 -10.72 8.74
CA ALA A 139 -6.86 -9.93 7.95
C ALA A 139 -7.77 -10.83 7.10
N LEU A 140 -8.81 -11.35 7.67
CA LEU A 140 -9.96 -11.74 6.88
C LEU A 140 -10.32 -10.48 6.10
N VAL A 141 -9.79 -10.40 4.88
CA VAL A 141 -10.27 -9.45 3.90
C VAL A 141 -11.75 -9.75 3.80
N ARG A 142 -12.55 -9.02 4.57
CA ARG A 142 -13.92 -8.83 4.14
C ARG A 142 -13.76 -8.21 2.76
N ARG A 143 -13.81 -9.04 1.73
CA ARG A 143 -14.25 -8.57 0.45
C ARG A 143 -15.45 -7.73 0.81
N ALA A 144 -15.35 -6.44 0.58
CA ALA A 144 -16.53 -5.62 0.48
C ALA A 144 -17.42 -6.38 -0.50
N SER A 145 -18.40 -7.05 0.03
CA SER A 145 -19.45 -7.67 -0.75
C SER A 145 -20.25 -6.51 -1.31
N VAL A 146 -19.73 -5.95 -2.38
CA VAL A 146 -20.52 -5.16 -3.32
C VAL A 146 -21.37 -6.18 -4.09
N VAL A 147 -22.20 -6.91 -3.41
CA VAL A 147 -23.41 -7.57 -3.92
C VAL A 147 -24.13 -8.17 -2.71
N SER A 148 -24.99 -7.44 -2.08
CA SER A 148 -26.35 -7.89 -1.76
C SER A 148 -27.07 -6.78 -1.01
N GLY A 149 -28.01 -6.16 -1.66
CA GLY A 149 -29.02 -5.38 -0.97
C GLY A 149 -29.84 -6.31 -0.07
N ASN A 150 -29.63 -6.22 1.21
CA ASN A 150 -30.67 -6.32 2.20
C ASN A 150 -30.11 -6.00 3.61
N GLY A 151 -30.76 -5.06 4.25
CA GLY A 151 -30.94 -4.71 5.60
C GLY A 151 -29.91 -5.11 6.67
N GLY A 152 -29.34 -4.10 7.32
CA GLY A 152 -29.00 -4.17 8.73
C GLY A 152 -27.64 -4.76 9.03
N ASP A 153 -26.57 -4.18 8.50
CA ASP A 153 -25.24 -4.44 9.02
C ASP A 153 -24.67 -3.12 9.56
N VAL A 154 -24.34 -3.13 10.85
CA VAL A 154 -23.54 -2.07 11.47
C VAL A 154 -22.19 -2.12 10.75
N ALA A 155 -22.09 -1.37 9.67
CA ALA A 155 -20.85 -1.21 8.93
C ALA A 155 -19.81 -0.71 9.93
N SER A 156 -18.88 -1.58 10.32
CA SER A 156 -17.64 -1.12 10.90
C SER A 156 -17.02 -0.24 9.81
N ASP A 157 -17.04 1.06 10.05
CA ASP A 157 -16.51 2.11 9.15
C ASP A 157 -14.98 2.02 8.99
N ASP A 158 -14.41 0.90 9.42
CA ASP A 158 -13.00 0.54 9.27
C ASP A 158 -12.69 0.19 7.81
N SER A 159 -11.73 0.87 7.23
CA SER A 159 -11.30 0.60 5.86
C SER A 159 -10.02 -0.23 5.82
N VAL A 160 -10.02 -1.29 5.01
CA VAL A 160 -8.84 -2.10 4.73
C VAL A 160 -8.51 -1.99 3.25
N LEU A 161 -7.28 -1.59 2.97
CA LEU A 161 -6.76 -1.47 1.61
C LEU A 161 -5.64 -2.50 1.43
N ALA A 162 -5.87 -3.52 0.61
CA ALA A 162 -4.84 -4.42 0.14
C ALA A 162 -4.04 -3.71 -0.98
N LEU A 163 -2.73 -3.61 -0.82
CA LEU A 163 -1.89 -2.80 -1.69
C LEU A 163 -1.18 -3.66 -2.73
N MET A 164 -0.34 -4.59 -2.28
CA MET A 164 0.48 -5.40 -3.16
C MET A 164 0.94 -6.70 -2.49
N PRO A 165 1.24 -7.76 -3.24
CA PRO A 165 1.81 -8.97 -2.68
C PRO A 165 3.25 -8.73 -2.22
N VAL A 166 3.59 -9.22 -1.02
CA VAL A 166 4.94 -9.21 -0.46
C VAL A 166 5.27 -10.57 0.16
N GLY A 167 6.49 -11.04 -0.03
CA GLY A 167 6.97 -12.28 0.58
C GLY A 167 7.15 -12.13 2.08
N GLN A 168 7.90 -11.12 2.47
CA GLN A 168 8.15 -10.77 3.86
C GLN A 168 8.20 -9.26 4.03
N TRP A 169 7.98 -8.80 5.25
CA TRP A 169 8.23 -7.43 5.65
C TRP A 169 8.87 -7.40 7.03
N GLN A 170 9.75 -6.45 7.25
CA GLN A 170 10.47 -6.26 8.50
C GLN A 170 10.59 -4.77 8.78
N LEU A 171 10.66 -4.44 10.07
CA LEU A 171 10.85 -3.08 10.52
C LEU A 171 12.06 -2.99 11.44
N PHE A 172 12.75 -1.87 11.35
CA PHE A 172 13.78 -1.46 12.30
C PHE A 172 13.51 -0.02 12.72
N PHE A 173 13.73 0.25 14.01
CA PHE A 173 13.61 1.59 14.55
C PHE A 173 14.99 2.16 14.83
N HIS A 174 15.18 3.41 14.44
CA HIS A 174 16.36 4.19 14.80
C HIS A 174 16.09 4.87 16.14
N ARG A 175 16.86 4.48 17.16
CA ARG A 175 16.84 5.07 18.50
C ARG A 175 18.26 5.35 18.96
N GLY A 176 18.48 6.57 19.47
CA GLY A 176 19.84 7.01 19.71
C GLY A 176 20.65 7.04 18.40
N GLU A 177 21.72 6.26 18.29
CA GLU A 177 22.62 6.25 17.13
C GLU A 177 22.54 4.95 16.30
N THR A 178 21.63 4.03 16.65
CA THR A 178 21.60 2.70 16.03
C THR A 178 20.22 2.27 15.55
N TRP A 179 20.22 1.44 14.51
CA TRP A 179 19.04 0.72 14.06
C TRP A 179 18.87 -0.55 14.88
N GLY A 180 17.73 -0.72 15.51
CA GLY A 180 17.41 -1.88 16.33
C GLY A 180 16.09 -2.52 15.97
N ASN A 181 15.91 -3.78 16.42
CA ASN A 181 14.63 -4.44 16.31
C ASN A 181 13.60 -3.69 17.17
N PRO A 182 12.42 -3.33 16.66
CA PRO A 182 11.38 -2.64 17.43
C PRO A 182 10.93 -3.38 18.68
N LEU A 183 11.09 -4.72 18.70
CA LEU A 183 10.72 -5.58 19.84
C LEU A 183 11.82 -5.65 20.90
N SER A 184 13.01 -5.10 20.64
CA SER A 184 14.09 -5.10 21.62
C SER A 184 13.79 -4.08 22.74
N ALA A 185 14.04 -4.46 23.98
CA ALA A 185 13.87 -3.61 25.16
C ALA A 185 14.85 -2.41 25.20
N VAL A 186 15.83 -2.40 24.30
CA VAL A 186 16.84 -1.33 24.22
C VAL A 186 16.20 -0.02 23.82
N GLY A 187 16.23 0.96 24.75
CA GLY A 187 15.62 2.29 24.56
C GLY A 187 14.20 2.45 25.09
N ASN A 188 13.66 1.45 25.78
CA ASN A 188 12.46 1.61 26.60
C ASN A 188 12.90 2.08 28.00
N GLU A 189 13.12 3.36 28.16
CA GLU A 189 13.34 3.94 29.48
C GLU A 189 12.01 3.98 30.23
N SER A 190 11.84 3.05 31.17
CA SER A 190 10.74 3.04 32.12
C SER A 190 11.01 4.12 33.17
N THR A 191 10.65 5.34 32.90
CA THR A 191 10.68 6.39 33.93
C THR A 191 9.29 6.49 34.55
N GLY A 192 9.12 5.86 35.71
CA GLY A 192 7.98 6.12 36.60
C GLY A 192 6.60 5.74 36.08
N GLY A 193 6.32 4.45 35.85
CA GLY A 193 4.93 3.92 35.85
C GLY A 193 4.09 4.14 34.60
N GLN A 194 4.47 5.00 33.68
CA GLN A 194 3.87 5.12 32.34
C GLN A 194 4.88 4.68 31.30
N VAL A 195 4.58 3.61 30.58
CA VAL A 195 5.41 3.11 29.47
C VAL A 195 5.16 4.00 28.24
N THR A 196 5.65 5.21 28.28
CA THR A 196 5.70 6.06 27.08
C THR A 196 6.93 5.67 26.27
N THR A 197 6.77 4.75 25.36
CA THR A 197 7.84 4.43 24.39
C THR A 197 8.05 5.67 23.51
N PRO A 198 9.22 6.33 23.57
CA PRO A 198 9.46 7.52 22.76
C PRO A 198 9.37 7.18 21.27
N LEU A 199 8.85 8.12 20.49
CA LEU A 199 8.79 7.99 19.05
C LEU A 199 10.21 7.80 18.48
N PRO A 200 10.49 6.79 17.65
CA PRO A 200 11.81 6.60 17.07
C PRO A 200 12.20 7.79 16.17
N ASN A 201 13.50 8.04 16.05
CA ASN A 201 14.03 9.06 15.15
C ASN A 201 13.92 8.65 13.67
N GLY A 202 13.79 7.36 13.40
CA GLY A 202 13.59 6.82 12.07
C GLY A 202 12.96 5.44 12.09
N VAL A 203 12.32 5.10 10.97
CA VAL A 203 11.73 3.79 10.72
C VAL A 203 12.24 3.27 9.39
N ARG A 204 12.88 2.09 9.41
CA ARG A 204 13.31 1.38 8.22
C ARG A 204 12.34 0.26 7.91
N LEU A 205 11.79 0.30 6.72
CA LEU A 205 10.94 -0.74 6.17
C LEU A 205 11.75 -1.59 5.18
N LEU A 206 11.75 -2.89 5.38
CA LEU A 206 12.25 -3.87 4.42
C LEU A 206 11.08 -4.67 3.87
N LEU A 207 10.90 -4.65 2.57
CA LEU A 207 9.90 -5.45 1.85
C LEU A 207 10.62 -6.44 0.94
N THR A 208 10.34 -7.72 1.09
CA THR A 208 10.77 -8.73 0.12
C THR A 208 9.67 -8.90 -0.92
N LEU A 209 9.93 -8.45 -2.13
CA LEU A 209 9.01 -8.54 -3.26
C LEU A 209 9.18 -9.92 -3.91
N PRO A 210 8.08 -10.66 -4.18
CA PRO A 210 8.15 -11.98 -4.79
C PRO A 210 8.64 -11.91 -6.24
N GLU A 211 9.16 -13.03 -6.72
CA GLU A 211 9.54 -13.17 -8.13
C GLU A 211 8.31 -13.07 -9.05
N GLY A 212 8.53 -12.64 -10.27
CA GLY A 212 7.48 -12.47 -11.28
C GLY A 212 6.80 -11.10 -11.27
N GLN A 213 7.15 -10.22 -10.35
CA GLN A 213 6.76 -8.80 -10.39
C GLN A 213 7.79 -7.97 -11.17
N VAL A 214 7.42 -6.73 -11.52
CA VAL A 214 8.33 -5.78 -12.21
C VAL A 214 9.59 -5.52 -11.40
N MET A 215 9.46 -5.52 -10.07
CA MET A 215 10.57 -5.47 -9.14
C MET A 215 10.52 -6.70 -8.24
N ALA A 216 11.63 -7.42 -8.13
CA ALA A 216 11.79 -8.56 -7.24
C ALA A 216 12.98 -8.33 -6.31
N GLY A 217 12.98 -9.00 -5.15
CA GLY A 217 14.07 -8.88 -4.18
C GLY A 217 13.73 -7.96 -3.02
N THR A 218 14.74 -7.51 -2.29
CA THR A 218 14.54 -6.71 -1.08
C THR A 218 14.57 -5.22 -1.39
N LEU A 219 13.46 -4.56 -1.11
CA LEU A 219 13.32 -3.11 -1.16
C LEU A 219 13.48 -2.56 0.26
N VAL A 220 14.31 -1.52 0.40
CA VAL A 220 14.50 -0.80 1.66
C VAL A 220 13.94 0.62 1.53
N ARG A 221 13.14 1.02 2.49
CA ARG A 221 12.64 2.39 2.60
C ARG A 221 12.87 2.92 4.01
N ASP A 222 13.65 3.98 4.10
CA ASP A 222 13.87 4.68 5.36
C ASP A 222 12.95 5.90 5.43
N TRP A 223 12.38 6.08 6.60
CA TRP A 223 11.74 7.31 7.03
C TRP A 223 12.54 7.88 8.19
N VAL A 224 12.82 9.17 8.14
CA VAL A 224 13.46 9.90 9.21
C VAL A 224 12.47 10.93 9.72
N ARG A 225 12.33 10.99 11.05
CA ARG A 225 11.43 11.94 11.69
C ARG A 225 11.82 13.34 11.26
N PRO A 226 10.89 14.16 10.72
CA PRO A 226 11.15 15.55 10.45
C PRO A 226 11.54 16.24 11.79
N THR A 227 12.79 16.57 11.96
CA THR A 227 13.21 17.44 13.05
C THR A 227 12.69 18.81 12.71
N LEU A 228 11.68 19.27 13.46
CA LEU A 228 11.43 20.69 13.54
C LEU A 228 12.68 21.27 14.20
N GLU A 229 13.60 21.78 13.42
CA GLU A 229 14.58 22.72 13.94
C GLU A 229 13.77 23.87 14.54
N ALA A 230 13.66 23.83 15.87
CA ALA A 230 13.20 24.98 16.58
C ALA A 230 14.23 26.06 16.26
N GLY A 231 13.83 27.02 15.41
CA GLY A 231 14.64 28.16 15.09
C GLY A 231 15.05 28.82 16.40
N GLN A 232 16.34 28.94 16.60
CA GLN A 232 16.95 29.81 17.61
C GLN A 232 16.70 31.27 17.22
#